data_02fa425810a5dfbe7c9bd7739425a188
#
_entry.id   02fa425810a5dfbe7c9bd7739425a188
#
_cell.length_a   1.000
_cell.length_b   1.000
_cell.length_c   1.000
_cell.angle_alpha   90.00
_cell.angle_beta   90.00
_cell.angle_gamma   90.00
#
_symmetry.space_group_name_H-M   'P 1'
#
loop_
_entity.id
_entity.type
_entity.pdbx_description
1 polymer ?
#
loop_
_entity_poly.entity_id
_entity_poly.type
_entity_poly.pdbx_seq_one_letter_code
_entity_poly.pdbx_strand_id
1 'polypeptide(L)'
;RQRQMCIRDSLLRSMEAINKEALRLLRLFGNTTSKKVTPSVGAEQEYFIVDREKYLQRKDLIFSGRTLFGAMPPKGQELDDHYFGSIRERIAAFMKDVNEELWKLGVSAKTQHNEVAPAQHELAPIYAQCNIATDNNQLMMEVMKKVAYRHGLVCLLHEKPFAGVNGSGKHNNWSITTDDGINMLDPGKTPHENFQFLLVL
;
A
#
# COMPACT_ATOMS: atom_id res chain seq x y z
N ARG A 1 23.21 2.12 6.24
CA ARG A 1 23.22 3.15 5.18
C ARG A 1 23.56 2.56 3.80
N GLN A 2 24.66 1.79 3.63
CA GLN A 2 25.02 1.18 2.33
C GLN A 2 23.91 0.28 1.76
N ARG A 3 23.26 -0.57 2.56
CA ARG A 3 22.16 -1.44 2.10
C ARG A 3 20.98 -0.63 1.57
N GLN A 4 20.60 0.45 2.25
CA GLN A 4 19.54 1.34 1.78
C GLN A 4 19.88 2.04 0.47
N MET A 5 21.14 2.48 0.31
CA MET A 5 21.60 3.06 -0.95
C MET A 5 21.52 2.05 -2.10
N CYS A 6 21.93 0.79 -1.89
CA CYS A 6 21.82 -0.25 -2.91
C CYS A 6 20.38 -0.56 -3.30
N ILE A 7 19.45 -0.59 -2.35
CA ILE A 7 18.02 -0.82 -2.61
C ILE A 7 17.45 0.32 -3.46
N ARG A 8 17.70 1.57 -3.08
CA ARG A 8 17.26 2.74 -3.86
C ARG A 8 17.87 2.78 -5.26
N ASP A 9 19.16 2.53 -5.39
CA ASP A 9 19.83 2.47 -6.68
C ASP A 9 19.21 1.39 -7.57
N SER A 10 18.94 0.21 -7.03
CA SER A 10 18.30 -0.88 -7.78
C SER A 10 16.90 -0.50 -8.26
N LEU A 11 16.10 0.18 -7.43
CA LEU A 11 14.77 0.67 -7.82
C LEU A 11 14.86 1.70 -8.94
N LEU A 12 15.74 2.69 -8.82
CA LEU A 12 15.92 3.73 -9.84
C LEU A 12 16.42 3.15 -11.17
N ARG A 13 17.35 2.20 -11.12
CA ARG A 13 17.80 1.48 -12.32
C ARG A 13 16.70 0.65 -12.96
N SER A 14 15.85 0.00 -12.17
CA SER A 14 14.71 -0.75 -12.72
C SER A 14 13.70 0.16 -13.42
N MET A 15 13.45 1.34 -12.86
CA MET A 15 12.60 2.35 -13.50
C MET A 15 13.19 2.83 -14.82
N GLU A 16 14.53 3.03 -14.88
CA GLU A 16 15.20 3.42 -16.11
C GLU A 16 15.21 2.29 -17.15
N ALA A 17 15.36 1.05 -16.73
CA ALA A 17 15.26 -0.11 -17.61
C ALA A 17 13.87 -0.23 -18.23
N ILE A 18 12.80 -0.06 -17.43
CA ILE A 18 11.41 -0.02 -17.91
C ILE A 18 11.23 1.13 -18.90
N ASN A 19 11.68 2.34 -18.56
CA ASN A 19 11.62 3.50 -19.44
C ASN A 19 12.20 3.20 -20.82
N LYS A 20 13.42 2.65 -20.87
CA LYS A 20 14.13 2.32 -22.11
C LYS A 20 13.36 1.29 -22.94
N GLU A 21 12.94 0.18 -22.32
CA GLU A 21 12.29 -0.90 -23.08
C GLU A 21 10.85 -0.55 -23.47
N ALA A 22 10.11 0.19 -22.64
CA ALA A 22 8.78 0.69 -22.98
C ALA A 22 8.83 1.67 -24.15
N LEU A 23 9.79 2.59 -24.16
CA LEU A 23 10.00 3.47 -25.31
C LEU A 23 10.37 2.69 -26.57
N ARG A 24 11.21 1.66 -26.46
CA ARG A 24 11.53 0.78 -27.60
C ARG A 24 10.26 0.10 -28.14
N LEU A 25 9.41 -0.42 -27.27
CA LEU A 25 8.14 -1.03 -27.65
C LEU A 25 7.22 0.00 -28.34
N LEU A 26 7.04 1.16 -27.75
CA LEU A 26 6.21 2.23 -28.30
C LEU A 26 6.65 2.65 -29.73
N ARG A 27 7.96 2.68 -30.00
CA ARG A 27 8.49 2.94 -31.34
C ARG A 27 8.03 1.91 -32.37
N LEU A 28 7.94 0.62 -31.97
CA LEU A 28 7.43 -0.44 -32.86
C LEU A 28 5.96 -0.26 -33.21
N PHE A 29 5.18 0.38 -32.33
CA PHE A 29 3.78 0.77 -32.58
C PHE A 29 3.64 2.14 -33.25
N GLY A 30 4.74 2.73 -33.72
CA GLY A 30 4.71 4.01 -34.46
C GLY A 30 4.64 5.25 -33.57
N ASN A 31 4.74 5.15 -32.27
CA ASN A 31 4.80 6.31 -31.38
C ASN A 31 6.16 7.00 -31.53
N THR A 32 6.17 8.25 -31.98
CA THR A 32 7.36 9.08 -32.18
C THR A 32 7.42 10.28 -31.24
N THR A 33 6.36 10.52 -30.46
CA THR A 33 6.21 11.72 -29.61
C THR A 33 6.73 11.52 -28.20
N SER A 34 6.42 10.39 -27.56
CA SER A 34 6.82 10.12 -26.20
C SER A 34 8.34 10.05 -26.01
N LYS A 35 8.84 10.74 -25.01
CA LYS A 35 10.29 10.84 -24.70
C LYS A 35 10.66 10.11 -23.42
N LYS A 36 9.68 9.86 -22.54
CA LYS A 36 9.88 9.22 -21.25
C LYS A 36 8.67 8.37 -20.89
N VAL A 37 8.94 7.23 -20.24
CA VAL A 37 7.94 6.38 -19.62
C VAL A 37 8.25 6.24 -18.14
N THR A 38 7.25 6.41 -17.30
CA THR A 38 7.42 6.41 -15.85
C THR A 38 6.47 5.40 -15.22
N PRO A 39 6.99 4.42 -14.45
CA PRO A 39 6.14 3.56 -13.63
C PRO A 39 5.63 4.32 -12.42
N SER A 40 4.35 4.15 -12.12
CA SER A 40 3.68 4.69 -10.94
C SER A 40 3.04 3.59 -10.12
N VAL A 41 2.88 3.82 -8.83
CA VAL A 41 2.23 2.89 -7.92
C VAL A 41 1.42 3.63 -6.85
N GLY A 42 0.25 3.08 -6.52
CA GLY A 42 -0.53 3.42 -5.34
C GLY A 42 -0.50 2.21 -4.40
N ALA A 43 0.28 2.31 -3.35
CA ALA A 43 0.42 1.24 -2.38
C ALA A 43 -0.68 1.36 -1.32
N GLU A 44 -1.61 0.44 -1.29
CA GLU A 44 -2.66 0.34 -0.29
C GLU A 44 -2.10 -0.42 0.92
N GLN A 45 -1.91 0.30 2.04
CA GLN A 45 -1.36 -0.31 3.24
C GLN A 45 -2.46 -0.82 4.14
N GLU A 46 -2.60 -2.13 4.21
CA GLU A 46 -3.42 -2.80 5.22
C GLU A 46 -2.68 -2.88 6.55
N TYR A 47 -3.43 -2.83 7.65
CA TYR A 47 -2.87 -2.86 8.99
C TYR A 47 -3.91 -3.32 10.01
N PHE A 48 -3.45 -3.81 11.16
CA PHE A 48 -4.32 -4.13 12.29
C PHE A 48 -4.12 -3.13 13.42
N ILE A 49 -5.22 -2.79 14.08
CA ILE A 49 -5.19 -1.94 15.29
C ILE A 49 -5.61 -2.78 16.49
N VAL A 50 -4.74 -2.80 17.48
CA VAL A 50 -5.00 -3.47 18.76
C VAL A 50 -4.86 -2.51 19.92
N ASP A 51 -5.54 -2.81 21.01
CA ASP A 51 -5.44 -2.06 22.26
C ASP A 51 -4.03 -2.21 22.86
N ARG A 52 -3.38 -1.07 23.22
CA ARG A 52 -2.01 -1.07 23.74
C ARG A 52 -1.88 -1.86 25.05
N GLU A 53 -2.87 -1.78 25.93
CA GLU A 53 -2.81 -2.52 27.21
C GLU A 53 -2.84 -4.03 26.97
N LYS A 54 -3.63 -4.49 26.00
CA LYS A 54 -3.67 -5.90 25.61
C LYS A 54 -2.40 -6.34 24.89
N TYR A 55 -1.86 -5.49 24.02
CA TYR A 55 -0.59 -5.73 23.34
C TYR A 55 0.55 -5.93 24.35
N LEU A 56 0.65 -5.09 25.38
CA LEU A 56 1.70 -5.18 26.40
C LEU A 56 1.65 -6.46 27.25
N GLN A 57 0.52 -7.16 27.25
CA GLN A 57 0.37 -8.48 27.91
C GLN A 57 0.82 -9.64 27.01
N ARG A 58 1.11 -9.40 25.73
CA ARG A 58 1.42 -10.41 24.71
C ARG A 58 2.86 -10.30 24.23
N LYS A 59 3.73 -11.12 24.83
CA LYS A 59 5.16 -11.15 24.46
C LYS A 59 5.40 -11.57 22.99
N ASP A 60 4.57 -12.46 22.47
CA ASP A 60 4.63 -12.86 21.06
C ASP A 60 4.39 -11.66 20.10
N LEU A 61 3.38 -10.83 20.36
CA LEU A 61 3.15 -9.61 19.58
C LEU A 61 4.31 -8.61 19.72
N ILE A 62 4.84 -8.44 20.95
CA ILE A 62 5.95 -7.50 21.20
C ILE A 62 7.22 -7.90 20.46
N PHE A 63 7.60 -9.19 20.53
CA PHE A 63 8.88 -9.65 20.02
C PHE A 63 8.84 -10.09 18.54
N SER A 64 7.69 -10.57 18.04
CA SER A 64 7.58 -11.07 16.67
C SER A 64 6.61 -10.26 15.77
N GLY A 65 5.82 -9.35 16.34
CA GLY A 65 4.79 -8.60 15.61
C GLY A 65 3.56 -9.43 15.24
N ARG A 66 3.50 -10.71 15.67
CA ARG A 66 2.39 -11.63 15.38
C ARG A 66 2.07 -12.51 16.57
N THR A 67 0.87 -13.09 16.60
CA THR A 67 0.52 -14.11 17.60
C THR A 67 1.16 -15.44 17.20
N LEU A 68 1.72 -16.14 18.21
CA LEU A 68 2.30 -17.48 18.07
C LEU A 68 1.38 -18.55 18.65
N PHE A 69 0.51 -18.18 19.57
CA PHE A 69 -0.43 -19.04 20.27
C PHE A 69 -1.66 -18.25 20.72
N GLY A 70 -2.67 -18.96 21.19
CA GLY A 70 -3.92 -18.37 21.70
C GLY A 70 -5.15 -18.93 20.99
N ALA A 71 -6.32 -18.63 21.53
CA ALA A 71 -7.58 -19.02 20.94
C ALA A 71 -7.89 -18.16 19.68
N MET A 72 -8.62 -18.74 18.75
CA MET A 72 -9.22 -17.99 17.64
C MET A 72 -10.24 -16.99 18.19
N PRO A 73 -10.40 -15.82 17.55
CA PRO A 73 -11.45 -14.89 17.92
C PRO A 73 -12.84 -15.53 17.72
N PRO A 74 -13.85 -15.14 18.50
CA PRO A 74 -15.20 -15.68 18.36
C PRO A 74 -15.86 -15.36 17.02
N LYS A 75 -15.37 -14.36 16.34
CA LYS A 75 -15.82 -13.90 15.03
C LYS A 75 -14.61 -13.75 14.10
N GLY A 76 -14.73 -14.30 12.89
CA GLY A 76 -13.70 -14.21 11.84
C GLY A 76 -14.10 -13.23 10.74
N GLN A 77 -14.09 -13.71 9.50
CA GLN A 77 -14.37 -12.92 8.28
C GLN A 77 -15.73 -13.26 7.66
N GLU A 78 -16.64 -13.82 8.45
CA GLU A 78 -17.94 -14.29 7.97
C GLU A 78 -18.74 -13.12 7.40
N LEU A 79 -19.28 -13.33 6.20
CA LEU A 79 -20.11 -12.38 5.46
C LEU A 79 -19.46 -11.01 5.19
N ASP A 80 -18.15 -10.89 5.35
CA ASP A 80 -17.39 -9.63 5.21
C ASP A 80 -17.97 -8.47 6.05
N ASP A 81 -18.59 -8.79 7.17
CA ASP A 81 -19.36 -7.83 7.95
C ASP A 81 -18.49 -6.76 8.63
N HIS A 82 -17.23 -7.03 8.88
CA HIS A 82 -16.29 -6.00 9.33
C HIS A 82 -16.00 -4.99 8.19
N TYR A 83 -15.83 -5.47 6.97
CA TYR A 83 -15.57 -4.62 5.80
C TYR A 83 -16.71 -3.62 5.57
N PHE A 84 -17.94 -4.08 5.64
CA PHE A 84 -19.16 -3.26 5.47
C PHE A 84 -19.61 -2.57 6.75
N GLY A 85 -18.95 -2.82 7.87
CA GLY A 85 -19.27 -2.25 9.17
C GLY A 85 -18.88 -0.78 9.33
N SER A 86 -19.44 -0.12 10.33
CA SER A 86 -19.05 1.23 10.69
C SER A 86 -17.66 1.26 11.34
N ILE A 87 -16.89 2.31 11.07
CA ILE A 87 -15.64 2.58 11.77
C ILE A 87 -15.96 3.09 13.16
N ARG A 88 -15.41 2.47 14.20
CA ARG A 88 -15.58 2.91 15.59
C ARG A 88 -14.96 4.29 15.80
N GLU A 89 -15.61 5.13 16.59
CA GLU A 89 -15.17 6.51 16.85
C GLU A 89 -13.70 6.64 17.23
N ARG A 90 -13.21 5.77 18.12
CA ARG A 90 -11.81 5.73 18.55
C ARG A 90 -10.85 5.47 17.37
N ILE A 91 -11.25 4.61 16.44
CA ILE A 91 -10.46 4.29 15.25
C ILE A 91 -10.55 5.43 14.24
N ALA A 92 -11.72 6.03 14.06
CA ALA A 92 -11.90 7.20 13.20
C ALA A 92 -11.05 8.39 13.65
N ALA A 93 -10.94 8.62 14.96
CA ALA A 93 -10.07 9.65 15.54
C ALA A 93 -8.59 9.37 15.22
N PHE A 94 -8.14 8.12 15.39
CA PHE A 94 -6.81 7.70 14.99
C PHE A 94 -6.55 7.91 13.48
N MET A 95 -7.48 7.48 12.62
CA MET A 95 -7.38 7.64 11.17
C MET A 95 -7.28 9.11 10.75
N LYS A 96 -8.07 9.97 11.37
CA LYS A 96 -8.03 11.42 11.13
C LYS A 96 -6.65 11.99 11.44
N ASP A 97 -6.11 11.69 12.62
CA ASP A 97 -4.79 12.19 13.04
C ASP A 97 -3.66 11.64 12.15
N VAL A 98 -3.75 10.39 11.69
CA VAL A 98 -2.81 9.84 10.72
C VAL A 98 -2.82 10.65 9.42
N ASN A 99 -4.01 10.96 8.88
CA ASN A 99 -4.13 11.78 7.67
C ASN A 99 -3.49 13.16 7.85
N GLU A 100 -3.80 13.84 8.95
CA GLU A 100 -3.26 15.17 9.22
C GLU A 100 -1.73 15.17 9.33
N GLU A 101 -1.14 14.18 10.00
CA GLU A 101 0.30 14.04 10.10
C GLU A 101 0.94 13.73 8.73
N LEU A 102 0.33 12.87 7.94
CA LEU A 102 0.82 12.53 6.61
C LEU A 102 0.73 13.73 5.65
N TRP A 103 -0.35 14.49 5.68
CA TRP A 103 -0.48 15.71 4.86
C TRP A 103 0.57 16.76 5.19
N LYS A 104 0.90 16.97 6.48
CA LYS A 104 2.01 17.83 6.91
C LYS A 104 3.36 17.42 6.34
N LEU A 105 3.53 16.12 6.05
CA LEU A 105 4.73 15.54 5.47
C LEU A 105 4.69 15.45 3.92
N GLY A 106 3.62 15.94 3.30
CA GLY A 106 3.44 15.92 1.86
C GLY A 106 3.00 14.57 1.28
N VAL A 107 2.57 13.63 2.13
CA VAL A 107 2.01 12.34 1.70
C VAL A 107 0.51 12.48 1.51
N SER A 108 0.04 12.27 0.28
CA SER A 108 -1.37 12.41 -0.10
C SER A 108 -2.20 11.19 0.33
N ALA A 109 -2.32 10.95 1.63
CA ALA A 109 -3.25 9.97 2.18
C ALA A 109 -4.69 10.39 1.86
N LYS A 110 -5.51 9.48 1.35
CA LYS A 110 -6.86 9.81 0.86
C LYS A 110 -7.93 8.93 1.46
N THR A 111 -7.84 7.62 1.28
CA THR A 111 -8.90 6.69 1.64
C THR A 111 -8.49 5.87 2.86
N GLN A 112 -9.38 5.80 3.84
CA GLN A 112 -9.25 4.88 4.97
C GLN A 112 -10.59 4.20 5.20
N HIS A 113 -10.57 2.87 5.36
CA HIS A 113 -11.76 2.06 5.58
C HIS A 113 -11.41 0.78 6.37
N ASN A 114 -12.45 0.04 6.76
CA ASN A 114 -12.29 -1.28 7.33
C ASN A 114 -11.92 -2.30 6.25
N GLU A 115 -11.07 -3.24 6.61
CA GLU A 115 -10.78 -4.44 5.83
C GLU A 115 -11.56 -5.66 6.37
N VAL A 116 -11.40 -6.81 5.71
CA VAL A 116 -12.26 -7.98 5.95
C VAL A 116 -11.97 -8.62 7.31
N ALA A 117 -10.72 -8.68 7.76
CA ALA A 117 -10.39 -9.29 9.04
C ALA A 117 -10.78 -8.40 10.23
N PRO A 118 -11.16 -9.00 11.37
CA PRO A 118 -11.45 -8.24 12.58
C PRO A 118 -10.29 -7.32 12.99
N ALA A 119 -10.59 -6.05 13.24
CA ALA A 119 -9.63 -4.99 13.57
C ALA A 119 -8.61 -4.67 12.48
N GLN A 120 -8.86 -5.09 11.26
CA GLN A 120 -8.08 -4.76 10.08
C GLN A 120 -8.66 -3.51 9.39
N HIS A 121 -7.77 -2.66 8.93
CA HIS A 121 -8.09 -1.41 8.22
C HIS A 121 -7.09 -1.20 7.09
N GLU A 122 -7.39 -0.25 6.21
CA GLU A 122 -6.53 0.10 5.10
C GLU A 122 -6.37 1.61 4.98
N LEU A 123 -5.20 2.04 4.53
CA LEU A 123 -4.90 3.40 4.11
C LEU A 123 -4.37 3.38 2.69
N ALA A 124 -5.07 4.08 1.80
CA ALA A 124 -4.69 4.23 0.40
C ALA A 124 -4.27 5.69 0.09
N PRO A 125 -3.02 5.95 -0.28
CA PRO A 125 -2.57 7.23 -0.77
C PRO A 125 -2.93 7.42 -2.25
N ILE A 126 -2.88 8.66 -2.74
CA ILE A 126 -2.86 8.92 -4.16
C ILE A 126 -1.57 8.33 -4.74
N TYR A 127 -1.66 7.67 -5.91
CA TYR A 127 -0.51 7.10 -6.58
C TYR A 127 0.56 8.16 -6.93
N ALA A 128 1.80 7.73 -6.97
CA ALA A 128 2.94 8.56 -7.34
C ALA A 128 3.96 7.74 -8.15
N GLN A 129 5.01 8.38 -8.64
CA GLN A 129 6.14 7.67 -9.23
C GLN A 129 6.67 6.62 -8.25
N CYS A 130 7.05 5.46 -8.77
CA CYS A 130 7.33 4.26 -7.98
C CYS A 130 8.34 4.49 -6.84
N ASN A 131 9.40 5.26 -7.07
CA ASN A 131 10.39 5.58 -6.03
C ASN A 131 9.79 6.46 -4.91
N ILE A 132 8.99 7.47 -5.26
CA ILE A 132 8.33 8.37 -4.31
C ILE A 132 7.27 7.62 -3.53
N ALA A 133 6.45 6.81 -4.21
CA ALA A 133 5.42 6.00 -3.57
C ALA A 133 6.01 4.99 -2.58
N THR A 134 7.17 4.41 -2.89
CA THR A 134 7.89 3.52 -1.99
C THR A 134 8.37 4.25 -0.73
N ASP A 135 8.96 5.43 -0.88
CA ASP A 135 9.38 6.26 0.26
C ASP A 135 8.18 6.71 1.10
N ASN A 136 7.10 7.14 0.45
CA ASN A 136 5.86 7.51 1.11
C ASN A 136 5.27 6.35 1.94
N ASN A 137 5.28 5.13 1.41
CA ASN A 137 4.79 3.97 2.16
C ASN A 137 5.63 3.69 3.42
N GLN A 138 6.95 3.81 3.34
CA GLN A 138 7.82 3.68 4.52
C GLN A 138 7.49 4.75 5.58
N LEU A 139 7.28 5.97 5.15
CA LEU A 139 6.91 7.08 6.02
C LEU A 139 5.53 6.88 6.65
N MET A 140 4.56 6.42 5.85
CA MET A 140 3.21 6.07 6.33
C MET A 140 3.26 5.03 7.45
N MET A 141 3.99 3.93 7.26
CA MET A 141 4.14 2.88 8.26
C MET A 141 4.70 3.41 9.59
N GLU A 142 5.65 4.33 9.52
CA GLU A 142 6.25 4.96 10.71
C GLU A 142 5.29 5.92 11.41
N VAL A 143 4.59 6.76 10.65
CA VAL A 143 3.59 7.70 11.17
C VAL A 143 2.44 6.95 11.83
N MET A 144 1.91 5.91 11.18
CA MET A 144 0.81 5.10 11.72
C MET A 144 1.15 4.50 13.08
N LYS A 145 2.36 3.95 13.26
CA LYS A 145 2.82 3.43 14.56
C LYS A 145 2.85 4.52 15.64
N LYS A 146 3.42 5.69 15.33
CA LYS A 146 3.54 6.81 16.26
C LYS A 146 2.18 7.37 16.67
N VAL A 147 1.30 7.55 15.70
CA VAL A 147 -0.05 8.07 15.95
C VAL A 147 -0.87 7.04 16.75
N ALA A 148 -0.83 5.75 16.39
CA ALA A 148 -1.50 4.71 17.16
C ALA A 148 -1.11 4.74 18.64
N TYR A 149 0.17 4.90 18.92
CA TYR A 149 0.66 4.99 20.30
C TYR A 149 0.06 6.17 21.07
N ARG A 150 -0.09 7.34 20.44
CA ARG A 150 -0.75 8.52 21.05
C ARG A 150 -2.22 8.25 21.41
N HIS A 151 -2.90 7.39 20.65
CA HIS A 151 -4.29 7.00 20.87
C HIS A 151 -4.47 5.80 21.84
N GLY A 152 -3.39 5.34 22.50
CA GLY A 152 -3.42 4.14 23.35
C GLY A 152 -3.66 2.87 22.54
N LEU A 153 -3.27 2.87 21.28
CA LEU A 153 -3.38 1.78 20.31
C LEU A 153 -1.99 1.30 19.89
N VAL A 154 -1.94 0.17 19.22
CA VAL A 154 -0.76 -0.32 18.50
C VAL A 154 -1.16 -0.70 17.08
N CYS A 155 -0.42 -0.19 16.11
CA CYS A 155 -0.56 -0.55 14.70
C CYS A 155 0.36 -1.73 14.38
N LEU A 156 -0.22 -2.86 14.01
CA LEU A 156 0.51 -4.05 13.59
C LEU A 156 0.66 -4.04 12.05
N LEU A 157 1.89 -4.15 11.60
CA LEU A 157 2.28 -4.13 10.19
C LEU A 157 3.06 -5.40 9.78
N HIS A 158 3.10 -6.41 10.64
CA HIS A 158 3.57 -7.73 10.24
C HIS A 158 2.63 -8.29 9.18
N GLU A 159 3.16 -8.96 8.17
CA GLU A 159 2.40 -9.46 7.02
C GLU A 159 1.24 -10.36 7.44
N LYS A 160 1.41 -11.14 8.50
CA LYS A 160 0.40 -12.05 9.02
C LYS A 160 0.35 -12.00 10.56
N PRO A 161 -0.25 -10.94 11.16
CA PRO A 161 -0.26 -10.80 12.63
C PRO A 161 -1.11 -11.87 13.32
N PHE A 162 -2.15 -12.36 12.64
CA PHE A 162 -3.08 -13.35 13.16
C PHE A 162 -3.26 -14.48 12.16
N ALA A 163 -3.16 -15.73 12.62
CA ALA A 163 -3.39 -16.91 11.79
C ALA A 163 -4.88 -17.04 11.43
N GLY A 164 -5.16 -17.58 10.24
CA GLY A 164 -6.51 -17.92 9.82
C GLY A 164 -7.37 -16.77 9.30
N VAL A 165 -6.85 -15.54 9.28
CA VAL A 165 -7.51 -14.35 8.71
C VAL A 165 -6.59 -13.62 7.75
N ASN A 166 -7.06 -12.59 7.06
CA ASN A 166 -6.24 -11.75 6.20
C ASN A 166 -5.03 -11.15 6.93
N GLY A 167 -4.11 -10.57 6.22
CA GLY A 167 -2.87 -10.00 6.74
C GLY A 167 -2.71 -8.51 6.45
N SER A 168 -1.64 -7.91 6.95
CA SER A 168 -1.26 -6.53 6.66
C SER A 168 -0.53 -6.45 5.32
N GLY A 169 -1.30 -6.62 4.24
CA GLY A 169 -0.79 -6.58 2.87
C GLY A 169 -0.41 -5.18 2.39
N LYS A 170 0.15 -5.14 1.20
CA LYS A 170 0.37 -3.93 0.41
C LYS A 170 -0.10 -4.21 -1.00
N HIS A 171 -1.39 -3.97 -1.26
CA HIS A 171 -1.91 -4.07 -2.62
C HIS A 171 -1.34 -2.92 -3.46
N ASN A 172 -0.60 -3.26 -4.50
CA ASN A 172 0.04 -2.28 -5.36
C ASN A 172 -0.74 -2.10 -6.66
N ASN A 173 -1.57 -1.07 -6.73
CA ASN A 173 -2.10 -0.61 -8.00
C ASN A 173 -0.98 0.11 -8.75
N TRP A 174 -0.64 -0.32 -9.95
CA TRP A 174 0.46 0.23 -10.69
C TRP A 174 0.14 0.47 -12.16
N SER A 175 0.85 1.40 -12.77
CA SER A 175 0.76 1.66 -14.21
C SER A 175 2.07 2.16 -14.77
N ILE A 176 2.15 2.19 -16.11
CA ILE A 176 3.28 2.70 -16.88
C ILE A 176 2.73 3.78 -17.80
N THR A 177 3.15 5.03 -17.58
CA THR A 177 2.59 6.18 -18.28
C THR A 177 3.69 6.97 -19.00
N THR A 178 3.41 7.40 -20.23
CA THR A 178 4.30 8.26 -21.01
C THR A 178 4.24 9.72 -20.53
N ASP A 179 5.24 10.52 -20.89
CA ASP A 179 5.29 11.95 -20.57
C ASP A 179 4.21 12.78 -21.30
N ASP A 180 3.63 12.24 -22.37
CA ASP A 180 2.50 12.81 -23.09
C ASP A 180 1.13 12.20 -22.71
N GLY A 181 1.09 11.41 -21.61
CA GLY A 181 -0.14 11.02 -20.93
C GLY A 181 -0.76 9.69 -21.38
N ILE A 182 -0.06 8.88 -22.16
CA ILE A 182 -0.54 7.54 -22.56
C ILE A 182 -0.28 6.55 -21.42
N ASN A 183 -1.33 5.96 -20.87
CA ASN A 183 -1.20 4.82 -19.96
C ASN A 183 -1.09 3.54 -20.81
N MET A 184 0.05 2.87 -20.74
CA MET A 184 0.32 1.67 -21.54
C MET A 184 -0.46 0.44 -21.03
N LEU A 185 -1.01 0.49 -19.83
CA LEU A 185 -1.88 -0.53 -19.23
C LEU A 185 -3.37 -0.15 -19.34
N ASP A 186 -3.73 0.84 -20.14
CA ASP A 186 -5.13 1.13 -20.44
C ASP A 186 -5.66 0.13 -21.49
N PRO A 187 -6.62 -0.74 -21.11
CA PRO A 187 -7.19 -1.72 -22.04
C PRO A 187 -8.01 -1.09 -23.16
N GLY A 188 -8.45 0.16 -22.98
CA GLY A 188 -9.38 0.80 -23.90
C GLY A 188 -10.76 0.16 -23.92
N LYS A 189 -11.55 0.44 -24.96
CA LYS A 189 -12.93 -0.10 -25.10
C LYS A 189 -12.97 -1.55 -25.56
N THR A 190 -11.97 -2.01 -26.30
CA THR A 190 -11.87 -3.36 -26.85
C THR A 190 -10.53 -3.99 -26.50
N PRO A 191 -10.35 -4.49 -25.25
CA PRO A 191 -9.06 -4.98 -24.74
C PRO A 191 -8.42 -6.04 -25.63
N HIS A 192 -9.22 -6.96 -26.17
CA HIS A 192 -8.79 -8.07 -27.02
C HIS A 192 -8.29 -7.64 -28.42
N GLU A 193 -8.54 -6.40 -28.83
CA GLU A 193 -8.03 -5.81 -30.07
C GLU A 193 -6.86 -4.86 -29.83
N ASN A 194 -6.57 -4.53 -28.57
CA ASN A 194 -5.51 -3.61 -28.20
C ASN A 194 -4.18 -4.36 -28.04
N PHE A 195 -3.49 -4.59 -29.14
CA PHE A 195 -2.22 -5.32 -29.15
C PHE A 195 -1.12 -4.67 -28.31
N GLN A 196 -1.08 -3.34 -28.22
CA GLN A 196 -0.13 -2.66 -27.36
C GLN A 196 -0.38 -3.00 -25.89
N PHE A 197 -1.62 -2.90 -25.46
CA PHE A 197 -2.02 -3.28 -24.10
C PHE A 197 -1.70 -4.76 -23.79
N LEU A 198 -2.09 -5.67 -24.70
CA LEU A 198 -1.86 -7.11 -24.53
C LEU A 198 -0.37 -7.49 -24.46
N LEU A 199 0.51 -6.75 -25.14
CA LEU A 199 1.95 -6.97 -25.08
C LEU A 199 2.61 -6.40 -23.82
N VAL A 200 2.01 -5.37 -23.23
CA VAL A 200 2.54 -4.74 -22.02
C VAL A 200 2.06 -5.48 -20.76
N LEU A 201 0.85 -6.05 -20.81
CA LEU A 201 0.27 -6.88 -19.75
C LEU A 201 1.05 -8.20 -19.57
#